data_3f6ad3c8fb22217bfe5221828c981e9e
#
_entry.id   3f6ad3c8fb22217bfe5221828c981e9e
#
_cell.length_a   1.000
_cell.length_b   1.000
_cell.length_c   1.000
_cell.angle_alpha   90.00
_cell.angle_beta   90.00
_cell.angle_gamma   90.00
#
_symmetry.space_group_name_H-M   'P 1'
#
loop_
_entity.id
_entity.type
_entity.pdbx_description
1 polymer ?
#
loop_
_entity_poly.entity_id
_entity_poly.type
_entity_poly.pdbx_seq_one_letter_code
_entity_poly.pdbx_strand_id
1 'polypeptide(L)'
;MTRFILPLLCVLGMATPLCRAGWELYPPEFILRGERDSLQLIATWRDSERVADGTRSARYVTDDPGIVSVSGGGKVRPRSNGVTSIRLGDSRVKITVTGIQSPDPVSFRHETLPVLSRLGCSAGSCHGSPHGKGNFRLSLRAFDPALDGLTLVREELGRRTNPIEPEKSLLLLKPTTAVTHEGGKKLDEESPEYALLRSWIAEGAALRKEEESICTGIEIHPSEARVLHFPDANQQFSVHARFSDGTS
;
A
#
# COMPACT_ATOMS: atom_id res chain seq x y z
N MET A 1 -75.24 -31.70 0.70
CA MET A 1 -74.69 -30.40 0.26
C MET A 1 -73.34 -30.18 0.85
N THR A 2 -72.30 -30.60 0.11
CA THR A 2 -70.91 -30.56 0.59
C THR A 2 -70.20 -29.41 -0.13
N ARG A 3 -69.82 -28.37 0.65
CA ARG A 3 -69.11 -27.20 0.15
C ARG A 3 -67.60 -27.49 0.14
N PHE A 4 -67.01 -27.53 -1.04
CA PHE A 4 -65.58 -27.53 -1.24
C PHE A 4 -65.03 -26.12 -1.07
N ILE A 5 -64.13 -25.93 -0.08
CA ILE A 5 -63.33 -24.72 0.08
C ILE A 5 -62.02 -24.93 -0.63
N LEU A 6 -61.78 -24.15 -1.67
CA LEU A 6 -60.51 -24.13 -2.42
C LEU A 6 -59.52 -23.24 -1.67
N PRO A 7 -58.32 -23.68 -1.33
CA PRO A 7 -57.31 -22.81 -0.70
C PRO A 7 -56.69 -21.87 -1.77
N LEU A 8 -56.76 -20.59 -1.46
CA LEU A 8 -56.11 -19.52 -2.23
C LEU A 8 -54.61 -19.60 -1.99
N LEU A 9 -53.83 -20.07 -2.97
CA LEU A 9 -52.39 -20.12 -2.92
C LEU A 9 -51.85 -18.71 -3.12
N CYS A 10 -51.42 -18.05 -2.04
CA CYS A 10 -50.70 -16.77 -2.10
C CYS A 10 -49.27 -17.06 -2.59
N VAL A 11 -49.02 -16.80 -3.87
CA VAL A 11 -47.63 -16.80 -4.43
C VAL A 11 -46.95 -15.53 -3.96
N LEU A 12 -46.19 -15.61 -2.87
CA LEU A 12 -45.24 -14.56 -2.52
C LEU A 12 -44.17 -14.48 -3.61
N GLY A 13 -44.29 -13.53 -4.51
CA GLY A 13 -43.27 -13.17 -5.45
C GLY A 13 -42.03 -12.65 -4.67
N MET A 14 -40.98 -13.50 -4.59
CA MET A 14 -39.70 -13.01 -4.15
C MET A 14 -39.18 -12.00 -5.21
N ALA A 15 -39.32 -10.71 -4.90
CA ALA A 15 -38.67 -9.66 -5.68
C ALA A 15 -37.15 -9.87 -5.52
N THR A 16 -36.52 -10.45 -6.53
CA THR A 16 -35.04 -10.42 -6.62
C THR A 16 -34.61 -8.97 -6.64
N PRO A 17 -33.67 -8.54 -5.78
CA PRO A 17 -33.18 -7.18 -5.84
C PRO A 17 -32.60 -6.96 -7.24
N LEU A 18 -33.19 -6.04 -8.01
CA LEU A 18 -32.61 -5.58 -9.26
C LEU A 18 -31.21 -5.07 -8.97
N CYS A 19 -30.19 -5.78 -9.43
CA CYS A 19 -28.82 -5.33 -9.36
C CYS A 19 -28.70 -4.04 -10.20
N ARG A 20 -28.77 -2.89 -9.54
CA ARG A 20 -28.68 -1.60 -10.23
C ARG A 20 -27.26 -1.46 -10.75
N ALA A 21 -27.11 -1.22 -12.05
CA ALA A 21 -25.83 -0.95 -12.66
C ALA A 21 -25.17 0.28 -12.01
N GLY A 22 -23.90 0.14 -11.62
CA GLY A 22 -23.23 1.25 -10.96
C GLY A 22 -21.77 0.96 -10.58
N TRP A 23 -21.14 1.98 -10.05
CA TRP A 23 -19.80 1.90 -9.49
C TRP A 23 -19.84 1.45 -8.04
N GLU A 24 -18.91 0.60 -7.69
CA GLU A 24 -18.58 0.24 -6.31
C GLU A 24 -17.15 0.67 -6.02
N LEU A 25 -16.93 1.42 -4.94
CA LEU A 25 -15.61 1.82 -4.45
C LEU A 25 -15.25 1.04 -3.19
N TYR A 26 -14.01 0.55 -3.16
CA TYR A 26 -13.44 -0.11 -1.99
C TYR A 26 -12.11 0.56 -1.59
N PRO A 27 -11.84 0.69 -0.29
CA PRO A 27 -12.73 0.42 0.86
C PRO A 27 -13.81 1.52 1.00
N PRO A 28 -14.92 1.27 1.73
CA PRO A 28 -15.97 2.28 1.94
C PRO A 28 -15.53 3.42 2.85
N GLU A 29 -14.59 3.14 3.77
CA GLU A 29 -13.93 4.15 4.60
C GLU A 29 -12.49 3.75 4.89
N PHE A 30 -11.65 4.74 5.16
CA PHE A 30 -10.24 4.52 5.48
C PHE A 30 -9.67 5.67 6.32
N ILE A 31 -8.63 5.35 7.12
CA ILE A 31 -7.88 6.33 7.90
C ILE A 31 -6.44 6.37 7.39
N LEU A 32 -6.01 7.53 6.88
CA LEU A 32 -4.63 7.79 6.51
C LEU A 32 -3.90 8.43 7.70
N ARG A 33 -2.75 7.85 8.07
CA ARG A 33 -1.95 8.27 9.24
C ARG A 33 -0.59 8.81 8.80
N GLY A 34 -0.40 10.12 8.97
CA GLY A 34 0.82 10.80 8.57
C GLY A 34 0.93 10.99 7.06
N GLU A 35 1.96 11.73 6.64
CA GLU A 35 2.17 12.12 5.23
C GLU A 35 2.62 10.98 4.32
N ARG A 36 3.22 9.93 4.88
CA ARG A 36 3.76 8.79 4.13
C ARG A 36 2.72 7.73 3.80
N ASP A 37 1.58 7.76 4.46
CA ASP A 37 0.51 6.79 4.24
C ASP A 37 -0.17 6.98 2.87
N SER A 38 -0.82 5.95 2.39
CA SER A 38 -1.52 6.01 1.11
C SER A 38 -2.50 4.85 0.96
N LEU A 39 -3.59 5.11 0.25
CA LEU A 39 -4.61 4.13 -0.05
C LEU A 39 -4.70 3.88 -1.56
N GLN A 40 -4.81 2.61 -1.97
CA GLN A 40 -5.22 2.24 -3.32
C GLN A 40 -6.72 1.96 -3.33
N LEU A 41 -7.49 2.83 -3.97
CA LEU A 41 -8.91 2.58 -4.25
C LEU A 41 -9.06 1.52 -5.34
N ILE A 42 -10.07 0.70 -5.20
CA ILE A 42 -10.56 -0.19 -6.27
C ILE A 42 -11.92 0.31 -6.71
N ALA A 43 -12.07 0.56 -7.98
CA ALA A 43 -13.35 0.92 -8.60
C ALA A 43 -13.84 -0.24 -9.45
N THR A 44 -14.94 -0.85 -9.06
CA THR A 44 -15.59 -1.94 -9.78
C THR A 44 -16.85 -1.42 -10.43
N TRP A 45 -16.98 -1.61 -11.74
CA TRP A 45 -18.27 -1.48 -12.40
C TRP A 45 -19.03 -2.79 -12.31
N ARG A 46 -20.28 -2.72 -11.88
CA ARG A 46 -21.15 -3.88 -11.78
C ARG A 46 -22.51 -3.60 -12.41
N ASP A 47 -22.97 -4.51 -13.23
CA ASP A 47 -24.34 -4.59 -13.72
C ASP A 47 -24.84 -6.03 -13.64
N SER A 48 -26.01 -6.34 -14.24
CA SER A 48 -26.62 -7.67 -14.21
C SER A 48 -25.82 -8.75 -14.94
N GLU A 49 -24.95 -8.35 -15.88
CA GLU A 49 -24.24 -9.27 -16.78
C GLU A 49 -22.74 -9.23 -16.62
N ARG A 50 -22.21 -8.10 -16.07
CA ARG A 50 -20.78 -7.82 -16.09
C ARG A 50 -20.27 -7.26 -14.78
N VAL A 51 -19.10 -7.77 -14.38
CA VAL A 51 -18.27 -7.19 -13.31
C VAL A 51 -16.90 -6.88 -13.90
N ALA A 52 -16.48 -5.61 -13.86
CA ALA A 52 -15.25 -5.16 -14.49
C ALA A 52 -14.47 -4.20 -13.60
N ASP A 53 -13.14 -4.30 -13.65
CA ASP A 53 -12.26 -3.30 -13.05
C ASP A 53 -12.27 -2.01 -13.88
N GLY A 54 -12.57 -0.92 -13.22
CA GLY A 54 -12.51 0.41 -13.80
C GLY A 54 -11.55 1.35 -13.07
N THR A 55 -10.72 0.82 -12.19
CA THR A 55 -9.86 1.61 -11.29
C THR A 55 -9.00 2.63 -12.04
N ARG A 56 -8.45 2.26 -13.20
CA ARG A 56 -7.58 3.13 -13.99
C ARG A 56 -8.31 4.05 -14.99
N SER A 57 -9.59 3.79 -15.22
CA SER A 57 -10.44 4.59 -16.13
C SER A 57 -11.45 5.46 -15.40
N ALA A 58 -11.60 5.26 -14.08
CA ALA A 58 -12.54 5.98 -13.25
C ALA A 58 -12.15 7.47 -13.11
N ARG A 59 -13.17 8.32 -13.05
CA ARG A 59 -13.01 9.75 -12.77
C ARG A 59 -13.36 10.04 -11.32
N TYR A 60 -12.36 9.91 -10.47
CA TYR A 60 -12.50 10.19 -9.04
C TYR A 60 -12.63 11.68 -8.79
N VAL A 61 -13.52 12.05 -7.88
CA VAL A 61 -13.72 13.44 -7.42
C VAL A 61 -13.59 13.47 -5.91
N THR A 62 -12.63 14.24 -5.39
CA THR A 62 -12.53 14.50 -3.96
C THR A 62 -13.37 15.72 -3.60
N ASP A 63 -14.06 15.66 -2.46
CA ASP A 63 -14.87 16.78 -1.96
C ASP A 63 -13.96 17.90 -1.41
N ASP A 64 -12.76 17.56 -0.90
CA ASP A 64 -11.75 18.54 -0.48
C ASP A 64 -10.33 18.12 -0.95
N PRO A 65 -9.80 18.75 -2.01
CA PRO A 65 -8.45 18.48 -2.49
C PRO A 65 -7.34 19.02 -1.58
N GLY A 66 -7.65 19.83 -0.58
CA GLY A 66 -6.71 20.28 0.44
C GLY A 66 -6.41 19.19 1.48
N ILE A 67 -7.34 18.26 1.70
CA ILE A 67 -7.18 17.16 2.66
C ILE A 67 -6.51 15.95 2.00
N VAL A 68 -6.95 15.56 0.80
CA VAL A 68 -6.37 14.43 0.06
C VAL A 68 -6.25 14.74 -1.42
N SER A 69 -5.31 14.07 -2.08
CA SER A 69 -5.26 13.96 -3.54
C SER A 69 -5.55 12.54 -3.99
N VAL A 70 -6.18 12.39 -5.15
CA VAL A 70 -6.40 11.09 -5.79
C VAL A 70 -5.87 11.12 -7.22
N SER A 71 -5.08 10.12 -7.59
CA SER A 71 -4.59 9.97 -8.97
C SER A 71 -5.63 9.33 -9.86
N GLY A 72 -5.46 9.44 -11.20
CA GLY A 72 -6.31 8.73 -12.16
C GLY A 72 -6.29 7.21 -12.01
N GLY A 73 -5.26 6.64 -11.37
CA GLY A 73 -5.19 5.21 -11.02
C GLY A 73 -5.77 4.86 -9.66
N GLY A 74 -6.47 5.78 -8.98
CA GLY A 74 -7.10 5.53 -7.69
C GLY A 74 -6.15 5.55 -6.48
N LYS A 75 -4.90 6.02 -6.64
CA LYS A 75 -3.98 6.18 -5.50
C LYS A 75 -4.30 7.47 -4.75
N VAL A 76 -4.69 7.34 -3.48
CA VAL A 76 -4.99 8.43 -2.57
C VAL A 76 -3.77 8.74 -1.72
N ARG A 77 -3.45 10.03 -1.56
CA ARG A 77 -2.38 10.54 -0.69
C ARG A 77 -2.91 11.64 0.21
N PRO A 78 -2.52 11.67 1.48
CA PRO A 78 -2.89 12.73 2.41
C PRO A 78 -2.18 14.04 2.07
N ARG A 79 -2.78 15.17 2.48
CA ARG A 79 -2.21 16.53 2.36
C ARG A 79 -2.31 17.30 3.67
N SER A 80 -3.45 17.21 4.36
CA SER A 80 -3.66 17.84 5.65
C SER A 80 -4.61 17.02 6.50
N ASN A 81 -4.57 17.22 7.82
CA ASN A 81 -5.51 16.58 8.73
C ASN A 81 -6.95 17.03 8.42
N GLY A 82 -7.89 16.09 8.51
CA GLY A 82 -9.31 16.37 8.28
C GLY A 82 -10.09 15.15 7.84
N VAL A 83 -11.34 15.39 7.48
CA VAL A 83 -12.26 14.37 6.96
C VAL A 83 -12.83 14.84 5.63
N THR A 84 -12.74 13.99 4.62
CA THR A 84 -13.29 14.27 3.28
C THR A 84 -13.90 12.99 2.69
N SER A 85 -14.42 13.10 1.48
CA SER A 85 -14.86 11.94 0.72
C SER A 85 -14.35 11.98 -0.70
N ILE A 86 -14.16 10.79 -1.28
CA ILE A 86 -13.90 10.60 -2.70
C ILE A 86 -15.13 9.94 -3.30
N ARG A 87 -15.60 10.48 -4.44
CA ARG A 87 -16.80 10.02 -5.13
C ARG A 87 -16.50 9.49 -6.52
N LEU A 88 -17.31 8.52 -6.94
CA LEU A 88 -17.38 8.00 -8.30
C LEU A 88 -18.82 7.60 -8.61
N GLY A 89 -19.53 8.39 -9.39
CA GLY A 89 -20.98 8.23 -9.55
C GLY A 89 -21.71 8.35 -8.21
N ASP A 90 -22.53 7.36 -7.88
CA ASP A 90 -23.26 7.28 -6.61
C ASP A 90 -22.41 6.67 -5.47
N SER A 91 -21.25 6.10 -5.78
CA SER A 91 -20.37 5.48 -4.78
C SER A 91 -19.48 6.53 -4.09
N ARG A 92 -19.22 6.32 -2.80
CA ARG A 92 -18.45 7.24 -1.97
C ARG A 92 -17.54 6.47 -1.01
N VAL A 93 -16.33 6.99 -0.81
CA VAL A 93 -15.39 6.54 0.22
C VAL A 93 -15.15 7.69 1.19
N LYS A 94 -15.32 7.45 2.48
CA LYS A 94 -14.96 8.40 3.53
C LYS A 94 -13.48 8.25 3.86
N ILE A 95 -12.73 9.34 3.84
CA ILE A 95 -11.32 9.37 4.20
C ILE A 95 -11.12 10.29 5.41
N THR A 96 -10.46 9.77 6.43
CA THR A 96 -9.99 10.56 7.58
C THR A 96 -8.47 10.62 7.51
N VAL A 97 -7.91 11.82 7.63
CA VAL A 97 -6.45 12.04 7.67
C VAL A 97 -6.07 12.57 9.03
N THR A 98 -5.06 11.97 9.65
CA THR A 98 -4.53 12.35 10.96
C THR A 98 -2.99 12.31 10.96
N GLY A 99 -2.35 13.01 11.90
CA GLY A 99 -0.90 12.88 12.14
C GLY A 99 0.03 13.58 11.14
N ILE A 100 -0.50 14.43 10.23
CA ILE A 100 0.35 15.13 9.25
C ILE A 100 1.37 16.08 9.93
N GLN A 101 0.99 16.72 11.02
CA GLN A 101 1.86 17.69 11.70
C GLN A 101 2.81 17.05 12.74
N SER A 102 2.66 15.78 12.99
CA SER A 102 3.48 15.02 13.92
C SER A 102 3.76 13.65 13.31
N PRO A 103 4.63 13.58 12.28
CA PRO A 103 4.93 12.32 11.61
C PRO A 103 5.60 11.37 12.59
N ASP A 104 5.13 10.14 12.59
CA ASP A 104 5.79 9.07 13.31
C ASP A 104 7.20 8.84 12.77
N PRO A 105 8.17 8.45 13.61
CA PRO A 105 9.48 8.00 13.15
C PRO A 105 9.35 6.87 12.12
N VAL A 106 10.27 6.82 11.17
CA VAL A 106 10.25 5.81 10.11
C VAL A 106 10.48 4.43 10.70
N SER A 107 9.57 3.49 10.44
CA SER A 107 9.74 2.10 10.84
C SER A 107 10.75 1.38 9.96
N PHE A 108 11.76 0.77 10.58
CA PHE A 108 12.69 -0.08 9.88
C PHE A 108 11.98 -1.28 9.23
N ARG A 109 11.16 -1.98 10.01
CA ARG A 109 10.48 -3.20 9.59
C ARG A 109 9.37 -2.96 8.59
N HIS A 110 8.53 -1.93 8.81
CA HIS A 110 7.30 -1.74 8.03
C HIS A 110 7.45 -0.74 6.88
N GLU A 111 8.52 0.06 6.86
CA GLU A 111 8.73 1.06 5.81
C GLU A 111 10.09 0.87 5.12
N THR A 112 11.21 0.87 5.86
CA THR A 112 12.57 0.79 5.27
C THR A 112 12.81 -0.53 4.54
N LEU A 113 12.58 -1.67 5.19
CA LEU A 113 12.80 -2.99 4.58
C LEU A 113 11.90 -3.25 3.36
N PRO A 114 10.60 -2.93 3.36
CA PRO A 114 9.77 -3.01 2.18
C PRO A 114 10.26 -2.15 1.01
N VAL A 115 10.78 -0.94 1.27
CA VAL A 115 11.38 -0.09 0.23
C VAL A 115 12.60 -0.78 -0.36
N LEU A 116 13.53 -1.26 0.45
CA LEU A 116 14.73 -1.96 -0.04
C LEU A 116 14.38 -3.23 -0.83
N SER A 117 13.37 -3.98 -0.40
CA SER A 117 12.89 -5.16 -1.11
C SER A 117 12.28 -4.79 -2.46
N ARG A 118 11.45 -3.76 -2.53
CA ARG A 118 10.82 -3.27 -3.77
C ARG A 118 11.84 -2.73 -4.78
N LEU A 119 12.89 -2.06 -4.30
CA LEU A 119 14.00 -1.60 -5.13
C LEU A 119 14.89 -2.75 -5.64
N GLY A 120 14.66 -3.97 -5.16
CA GLY A 120 15.41 -5.17 -5.53
C GLY A 120 16.74 -5.32 -4.80
N CYS A 121 17.02 -4.51 -3.77
CA CYS A 121 18.27 -4.59 -3.02
C CYS A 121 18.44 -5.96 -2.36
N SER A 122 17.38 -6.53 -1.79
CA SER A 122 17.37 -7.86 -1.15
C SER A 122 17.05 -9.01 -2.11
N ALA A 123 17.10 -8.79 -3.43
CA ALA A 123 16.96 -9.87 -4.40
C ALA A 123 18.20 -10.80 -4.42
N GLY A 124 17.98 -12.07 -4.75
CA GLY A 124 19.07 -13.07 -4.81
C GLY A 124 20.18 -12.74 -5.82
N SER A 125 19.88 -11.98 -6.87
CA SER A 125 20.86 -11.46 -7.82
C SER A 125 21.64 -10.24 -7.33
N CYS A 126 21.27 -9.67 -6.19
CA CYS A 126 21.89 -8.50 -5.57
C CYS A 126 22.44 -8.86 -4.18
N HIS A 127 21.91 -8.26 -3.13
CA HIS A 127 22.41 -8.47 -1.77
C HIS A 127 21.69 -9.60 -1.01
N GLY A 128 20.62 -10.20 -1.58
CA GLY A 128 19.86 -11.28 -0.97
C GLY A 128 20.45 -12.69 -1.18
N SER A 129 21.63 -12.83 -1.81
CA SER A 129 22.37 -14.10 -1.89
C SER A 129 23.12 -14.41 -0.60
N PRO A 130 23.58 -15.66 -0.36
CA PRO A 130 24.29 -16.03 0.86
C PRO A 130 25.51 -15.17 1.20
N HIS A 131 26.19 -14.66 0.19
CA HIS A 131 27.37 -13.81 0.37
C HIS A 131 27.08 -12.33 0.11
N GLY A 132 25.98 -12.01 -0.58
CA GLY A 132 25.67 -10.66 -1.06
C GLY A 132 26.68 -10.13 -2.08
N LYS A 133 26.29 -9.19 -2.92
CA LYS A 133 27.23 -8.50 -3.78
C LYS A 133 28.09 -7.51 -2.97
N GLY A 134 29.40 -7.49 -3.26
CA GLY A 134 30.32 -6.58 -2.59
C GLY A 134 30.43 -6.79 -1.07
N ASN A 135 30.29 -8.03 -0.60
CA ASN A 135 30.26 -8.40 0.83
C ASN A 135 29.18 -7.64 1.65
N PHE A 136 28.17 -7.13 0.98
CA PHE A 136 26.99 -6.59 1.63
C PHE A 136 25.84 -7.57 1.47
N ARG A 137 25.47 -8.23 2.55
CA ARG A 137 24.41 -9.23 2.58
C ARG A 137 23.14 -8.65 3.22
N LEU A 138 22.03 -8.84 2.54
CA LEU A 138 20.69 -8.69 3.11
C LEU A 138 19.99 -10.05 3.12
N SER A 139 19.02 -10.23 3.98
CA SER A 139 18.16 -11.40 3.92
C SER A 139 17.30 -11.36 2.64
N LEU A 140 17.03 -12.53 2.07
CA LEU A 140 16.24 -12.63 0.86
C LEU A 140 14.82 -12.06 1.12
N ARG A 141 14.45 -11.02 0.38
CA ARG A 141 13.13 -10.34 0.50
C ARG A 141 12.83 -9.83 1.91
N ALA A 142 13.84 -9.39 2.65
CA ALA A 142 13.68 -8.90 4.02
C ALA A 142 13.09 -9.93 5.01
N PHE A 143 13.42 -11.21 4.82
CA PHE A 143 12.93 -12.31 5.66
C PHE A 143 13.44 -12.24 7.11
N ASP A 144 14.68 -11.76 7.30
CA ASP A 144 15.34 -11.64 8.61
C ASP A 144 15.69 -10.17 8.91
N PRO A 145 14.77 -9.40 9.51
CA PRO A 145 15.00 -8.00 9.86
C PRO A 145 16.16 -7.77 10.82
N ALA A 146 16.48 -8.75 11.68
CA ALA A 146 17.57 -8.62 12.63
C ALA A 146 18.93 -8.66 11.91
N LEU A 147 19.10 -9.61 10.99
CA LEU A 147 20.27 -9.68 10.11
C LEU A 147 20.39 -8.40 9.27
N ASP A 148 19.32 -7.98 8.62
CA ASP A 148 19.33 -6.80 7.75
C ASP A 148 19.70 -5.53 8.52
N GLY A 149 19.19 -5.36 9.74
CA GLY A 149 19.56 -4.25 10.61
C GLY A 149 21.02 -4.28 11.02
N LEU A 150 21.54 -5.45 11.41
CA LEU A 150 22.95 -5.61 11.76
C LEU A 150 23.85 -5.20 10.60
N THR A 151 23.60 -5.73 9.40
CA THR A 151 24.42 -5.47 8.22
C THR A 151 24.32 -4.02 7.75
N LEU A 152 23.14 -3.40 7.84
CA LEU A 152 22.96 -2.01 7.42
C LEU A 152 23.63 -1.00 8.37
N VAL A 153 23.50 -1.24 9.68
CA VAL A 153 23.83 -0.20 10.67
C VAL A 153 25.14 -0.47 11.41
N ARG A 154 25.53 -1.74 11.58
CA ARG A 154 26.68 -2.11 12.44
C ARG A 154 27.92 -2.58 11.67
N GLU A 155 27.73 -3.32 10.61
CA GLU A 155 28.87 -3.86 9.85
C GLU A 155 29.67 -2.77 9.14
N GLU A 156 30.92 -3.05 8.87
CA GLU A 156 31.87 -2.19 8.14
C GLU A 156 31.94 -0.77 8.77
N LEU A 157 31.97 -0.72 10.10
CA LEU A 157 32.03 0.54 10.90
C LEU A 157 30.83 1.48 10.65
N GLY A 158 29.67 0.93 10.28
CA GLY A 158 28.46 1.71 10.07
C GLY A 158 28.46 2.62 8.83
N ARG A 159 29.42 2.47 7.92
CA ARG A 159 29.57 3.37 6.74
C ARG A 159 28.39 3.36 5.78
N ARG A 160 27.46 2.40 5.92
CA ARG A 160 26.26 2.32 5.06
C ARG A 160 25.20 3.33 5.45
N THR A 161 25.18 3.75 6.73
CA THR A 161 24.25 4.75 7.28
C THR A 161 25.04 5.80 8.05
N ASN A 162 24.85 7.08 7.72
CA ASN A 162 25.46 8.21 8.38
C ASN A 162 24.37 9.16 8.90
N PRO A 163 23.96 9.07 10.18
CA PRO A 163 22.89 9.92 10.71
C PRO A 163 23.22 11.42 10.78
N ILE A 164 24.52 11.77 10.78
CA ILE A 164 24.95 13.17 10.82
C ILE A 164 24.81 13.83 9.45
N GLU A 165 25.13 13.09 8.38
CA GLU A 165 25.05 13.54 7.01
C GLU A 165 24.37 12.43 6.17
N PRO A 166 23.05 12.29 6.29
CA PRO A 166 22.32 11.17 5.69
C PRO A 166 22.58 10.96 4.20
N GLU A 167 22.72 12.04 3.45
CA GLU A 167 23.01 12.02 2.00
C GLU A 167 24.36 11.41 1.66
N LYS A 168 25.31 11.36 2.61
CA LYS A 168 26.61 10.71 2.46
C LYS A 168 26.60 9.22 2.81
N SER A 169 25.46 8.66 3.15
CA SER A 169 25.31 7.22 3.41
C SER A 169 25.50 6.41 2.13
N LEU A 170 26.28 5.33 2.18
CA LEU A 170 26.43 4.43 1.04
C LEU A 170 25.10 3.80 0.61
N LEU A 171 24.15 3.68 1.55
CA LEU A 171 22.79 3.21 1.28
C LEU A 171 22.03 4.12 0.31
N LEU A 172 22.37 5.40 0.24
CA LEU A 172 21.81 6.36 -0.71
C LEU A 172 22.73 6.57 -1.92
N LEU A 173 24.02 6.77 -1.71
CA LEU A 173 24.97 7.08 -2.77
C LEU A 173 25.11 5.99 -3.83
N LYS A 174 25.09 4.71 -3.42
CA LYS A 174 25.25 3.59 -4.36
C LYS A 174 24.04 3.40 -5.27
N PRO A 175 22.80 3.27 -4.76
CA PRO A 175 21.64 3.04 -5.63
C PRO A 175 21.25 4.26 -6.47
N THR A 176 21.65 5.48 -6.10
CA THR A 176 21.50 6.68 -6.94
C THR A 176 22.59 6.78 -8.01
N THR A 177 23.63 5.96 -7.92
CA THR A 177 24.83 6.02 -8.75
C THR A 177 25.70 7.26 -8.55
N ALA A 178 25.53 7.99 -7.45
CA ALA A 178 26.46 9.05 -7.03
C ALA A 178 27.88 8.51 -6.77
N VAL A 179 27.98 7.23 -6.42
CA VAL A 179 29.23 6.44 -6.45
C VAL A 179 29.00 5.15 -7.21
N THR A 180 30.06 4.54 -7.71
CA THR A 180 29.99 3.32 -8.56
C THR A 180 29.17 2.21 -7.89
N HIS A 181 28.17 1.69 -8.61
CA HIS A 181 27.30 0.61 -8.19
C HIS A 181 27.08 -0.38 -9.34
N GLU A 182 27.55 -1.61 -9.19
CA GLU A 182 27.40 -2.66 -10.23
C GLU A 182 25.93 -2.99 -10.53
N GLY A 183 25.02 -2.82 -9.55
CA GLY A 183 23.59 -3.00 -9.72
C GLY A 183 22.91 -1.93 -10.57
N GLY A 184 23.63 -0.88 -10.99
CA GLY A 184 23.09 0.29 -11.69
C GLY A 184 22.22 1.18 -10.80
N LYS A 185 21.55 2.16 -11.41
CA LYS A 185 20.60 3.05 -10.70
C LYS A 185 19.37 2.27 -10.27
N LYS A 186 19.05 2.33 -8.99
CA LYS A 186 17.89 1.69 -8.36
C LYS A 186 17.00 2.69 -7.63
N LEU A 187 17.53 3.86 -7.30
CA LEU A 187 16.89 4.87 -6.50
C LEU A 187 17.00 6.23 -7.20
N ASP A 188 15.93 6.98 -7.20
CA ASP A 188 15.92 8.35 -7.69
C ASP A 188 15.89 9.31 -6.50
N GLU A 189 16.70 10.36 -6.54
CA GLU A 189 16.82 11.35 -5.44
C GLU A 189 15.53 12.13 -5.22
N GLU A 190 14.70 12.28 -6.25
CA GLU A 190 13.40 12.95 -6.15
C GLU A 190 12.27 11.98 -5.75
N SER A 191 12.57 10.69 -5.55
CA SER A 191 11.55 9.68 -5.23
C SER A 191 11.13 9.71 -3.75
N PRO A 192 9.88 9.32 -3.45
CA PRO A 192 9.44 9.12 -2.07
C PRO A 192 10.26 8.07 -1.31
N GLU A 193 10.80 7.08 -2.03
CA GLU A 193 11.67 6.05 -1.49
C GLU A 193 13.00 6.63 -0.97
N TYR A 194 13.59 7.56 -1.72
CA TYR A 194 14.80 8.26 -1.28
C TYR A 194 14.51 9.11 -0.05
N ALA A 195 13.44 9.90 -0.07
CA ALA A 195 13.03 10.72 1.07
C ALA A 195 12.81 9.88 2.33
N LEU A 196 12.17 8.72 2.20
CA LEU A 196 11.93 7.80 3.30
C LEU A 196 13.23 7.24 3.88
N LEU A 197 14.12 6.70 3.03
CA LEU A 197 15.41 6.13 3.48
C LEU A 197 16.28 7.21 4.12
N ARG A 198 16.31 8.41 3.54
CA ARG A 198 17.03 9.56 4.10
C ARG A 198 16.49 9.94 5.48
N SER A 199 15.16 10.02 5.65
CA SER A 199 14.52 10.31 6.94
C SER A 199 14.86 9.26 7.98
N TRP A 200 14.76 7.97 7.65
CA TRP A 200 15.15 6.88 8.55
C TRP A 200 16.60 7.01 9.03
N ILE A 201 17.52 7.34 8.11
CA ILE A 201 18.94 7.53 8.48
C ILE A 201 19.09 8.76 9.38
N ALA A 202 18.45 9.90 9.04
CA ALA A 202 18.51 11.14 9.82
C ALA A 202 17.94 10.97 11.24
N GLU A 203 16.96 10.09 11.41
CA GLU A 203 16.37 9.71 12.72
C GLU A 203 17.27 8.75 13.52
N GLY A 204 18.49 8.48 13.05
CA GLY A 204 19.46 7.62 13.74
C GLY A 204 19.49 6.18 13.26
N ALA A 205 18.85 5.84 12.16
CA ALA A 205 18.75 4.49 11.59
C ALA A 205 18.27 3.45 12.63
N ALA A 206 17.23 3.81 13.39
CA ALA A 206 16.69 2.97 14.45
C ALA A 206 16.11 1.66 13.89
N LEU A 207 16.44 0.54 14.53
CA LEU A 207 16.03 -0.81 14.11
C LEU A 207 14.74 -1.27 14.76
N ARG A 208 14.31 -0.64 15.84
CA ARG A 208 13.09 -0.94 16.57
C ARG A 208 12.40 0.34 17.01
N LYS A 209 11.09 0.35 16.92
CA LYS A 209 10.20 1.25 17.62
C LYS A 209 9.78 0.57 18.93
N GLU A 210 9.65 1.27 20.04
CA GLU A 210 9.28 0.67 21.35
C GLU A 210 7.89 0.09 21.22
N GLU A 211 7.00 0.17 20.65
CA GLU A 211 5.66 -0.43 20.52
C GLU A 211 5.30 -0.72 19.06
N GLU A 212 6.21 -1.35 18.34
CA GLU A 212 5.94 -1.66 16.94
C GLU A 212 4.90 -2.77 16.82
N SER A 213 3.78 -2.46 16.19
CA SER A 213 2.71 -3.42 15.91
C SER A 213 3.20 -4.54 14.99
N ILE A 214 2.63 -5.73 15.17
CA ILE A 214 2.99 -6.92 14.37
C ILE A 214 1.92 -7.11 13.31
N CYS A 215 2.34 -7.34 12.05
CA CYS A 215 1.42 -7.74 11.00
C CYS A 215 0.81 -9.11 11.35
N THR A 216 -0.50 -9.16 11.54
CA THR A 216 -1.26 -10.37 11.91
C THR A 216 -1.92 -11.03 10.70
N GLY A 217 -1.96 -10.36 9.56
CA GLY A 217 -2.54 -10.91 8.33
C GLY A 217 -2.58 -9.90 7.22
N ILE A 218 -3.01 -10.38 6.05
CA ILE A 218 -3.27 -9.55 4.88
C ILE A 218 -4.68 -9.80 4.35
N GLU A 219 -5.29 -8.74 3.83
CA GLU A 219 -6.54 -8.82 3.05
C GLU A 219 -6.26 -8.39 1.62
N ILE A 220 -6.84 -9.13 0.68
CA ILE A 220 -6.73 -8.81 -0.75
C ILE A 220 -8.12 -8.48 -1.27
N HIS A 221 -8.27 -7.37 -1.94
CA HIS A 221 -9.52 -6.98 -2.59
C HIS A 221 -9.30 -6.73 -4.09
N PRO A 222 -10.19 -7.20 -4.97
CA PRO A 222 -11.38 -8.00 -4.69
C PRO A 222 -11.05 -9.40 -4.17
N SER A 223 -11.85 -9.91 -3.23
CA SER A 223 -11.69 -11.24 -2.64
C SER A 223 -12.44 -12.34 -3.40
N GLU A 224 -13.44 -11.95 -4.20
CA GLU A 224 -14.17 -12.89 -5.05
C GLU A 224 -13.40 -13.24 -6.33
N ALA A 225 -13.65 -14.41 -6.87
CA ALA A 225 -13.12 -14.82 -8.17
C ALA A 225 -13.58 -13.87 -9.27
N ARG A 226 -12.64 -13.49 -10.15
CA ARG A 226 -12.90 -12.65 -11.33
C ARG A 226 -12.57 -13.42 -12.59
N VAL A 227 -13.45 -13.36 -13.57
CA VAL A 227 -13.20 -13.87 -14.90
C VAL A 227 -12.64 -12.75 -15.76
N LEU A 228 -11.41 -12.93 -16.22
CA LEU A 228 -10.76 -11.99 -17.13
C LEU A 228 -10.91 -12.44 -18.57
N HIS A 229 -11.46 -11.60 -19.41
CA HIS A 229 -11.63 -11.86 -20.83
C HIS A 229 -10.38 -11.40 -21.59
N PHE A 230 -9.52 -12.35 -21.92
CA PHE A 230 -8.29 -12.12 -22.68
C PHE A 230 -8.60 -11.55 -24.09
N PRO A 231 -7.74 -10.66 -24.69
CA PRO A 231 -6.42 -10.25 -24.19
C PRO A 231 -6.40 -8.97 -23.32
N ASP A 232 -7.46 -8.17 -23.28
CA ASP A 232 -7.41 -6.77 -22.83
C ASP A 232 -7.92 -6.57 -21.39
N ALA A 233 -8.39 -7.64 -20.74
CA ALA A 233 -8.89 -7.51 -19.37
C ALA A 233 -7.75 -7.48 -18.35
N ASN A 234 -7.85 -6.55 -17.40
CA ASN A 234 -6.95 -6.47 -16.26
C ASN A 234 -7.77 -6.27 -14.98
N GLN A 235 -7.14 -6.55 -13.84
CA GLN A 235 -7.73 -6.36 -12.53
C GLN A 235 -6.70 -5.70 -11.60
N GLN A 236 -7.06 -4.55 -11.04
CA GLN A 236 -6.31 -3.94 -9.95
C GLN A 236 -6.65 -4.66 -8.65
N PHE A 237 -5.63 -5.02 -7.88
CA PHE A 237 -5.79 -5.50 -6.51
C PHE A 237 -5.32 -4.43 -5.52
N SER A 238 -5.99 -4.36 -4.38
CA SER A 238 -5.54 -3.67 -3.19
C SER A 238 -5.19 -4.71 -2.13
N VAL A 239 -4.05 -4.55 -1.47
CA VAL A 239 -3.61 -5.43 -0.39
C VAL A 239 -3.46 -4.58 0.86
N HIS A 240 -4.18 -4.95 1.91
CA HIS A 240 -4.15 -4.29 3.21
C HIS A 240 -3.51 -5.22 4.23
N ALA A 241 -2.49 -4.75 4.94
CA ALA A 241 -1.95 -5.45 6.09
C ALA A 241 -2.79 -5.13 7.32
N ARG A 242 -3.10 -6.14 8.13
CA ARG A 242 -3.70 -5.96 9.46
C ARG A 242 -2.63 -6.05 10.51
N PHE A 243 -2.67 -5.17 11.49
CA PHE A 243 -1.71 -5.12 12.57
C PHE A 243 -2.33 -5.44 13.93
N SER A 244 -1.48 -5.81 14.89
CA SER A 244 -1.88 -6.22 16.25
C SER A 244 -2.53 -5.10 17.07
N ASP A 245 -2.33 -3.84 16.68
CA ASP A 245 -2.96 -2.65 17.28
C ASP A 245 -4.33 -2.31 16.64
N GLY A 246 -4.82 -3.16 15.73
CA GLY A 246 -6.08 -2.95 15.01
C GLY A 246 -5.99 -1.99 13.83
N THR A 247 -4.81 -1.52 13.46
CA THR A 247 -4.60 -0.70 12.25
C THR A 247 -4.48 -1.58 11.00
N SER A 248 -4.67 -0.97 9.82
CA SER A 248 -4.55 -1.61 8.50
C SER A 248 -3.88 -0.67 7.50
#